data_ac6c5236dcac5558e5858e191aee49c6
#
_entry.id   ac6c5236dcac5558e5858e191aee49c6
#
_cell.length_a   1.000
_cell.length_b   1.000
_cell.length_c   1.000
_cell.angle_alpha   90.00
_cell.angle_beta   90.00
_cell.angle_gamma   90.00
#
_symmetry.space_group_name_H-M   'P 1'
#
loop_
_entity.id
_entity.type
_entity.pdbx_description
1 polymer ?
#
loop_
_entity_poly.entity_id
_entity_poly.type
_entity_poly.pdbx_seq_one_letter_code
_entity_poly.pdbx_strand_id
1 'polypeptide(L)'
;MLARRVRTLVGAVVVTVLLIGVGSYAFVRHMRVQQAELKSEEDRRAAEAEANRKLEEEANRKLEEARKQQLAAEQERQARAAAESEAKRKSEEVEQQRIAALRAAEEEEGKRAEAEARTRYAALVSQGNTDSKAGNYDRAIADYNEAIRLDPKSALAFIGRGDAFTNKGDHDRALADYNEAIRLDPKSALAFSDRGVAYANKGDYDRALADFNEAIRLGPKSAHAYRNRGVLYVHKGDNDRAIADFNEAIRLDPNNALAFCNRGKLKLNINDASGNADIAKARQLDPSVCR
;
A
#
# COMPACT_ATOMS: atom_id res chain seq x y z
N MET A 1 -7.52 23.95 19.68
CA MET A 1 -7.85 23.66 18.26
C MET A 1 -7.35 22.29 17.77
N LEU A 2 -6.21 21.80 18.23
CA LEU A 2 -5.63 20.52 17.78
C LEU A 2 -6.52 19.30 18.07
N ALA A 3 -7.07 19.20 19.29
CA ALA A 3 -7.92 18.07 19.71
C ALA A 3 -9.22 17.94 18.88
N ARG A 4 -9.75 19.04 18.36
CA ARG A 4 -10.93 19.01 17.49
C ARG A 4 -10.59 18.49 16.08
N ARG A 5 -9.41 18.86 15.54
CA ARG A 5 -8.94 18.37 14.23
C ARG A 5 -8.57 16.87 14.26
N VAL A 6 -7.99 16.41 15.37
CA VAL A 6 -7.67 14.98 15.54
C VAL A 6 -8.95 14.14 15.63
N ARG A 7 -9.96 14.58 16.37
CA ARG A 7 -11.27 13.88 16.43
C ARG A 7 -11.98 13.82 15.07
N THR A 8 -11.87 14.87 14.27
CA THR A 8 -12.47 14.89 12.92
C THR A 8 -11.71 13.97 11.96
N LEU A 9 -10.37 13.92 12.06
CA LEU A 9 -9.55 13.01 11.24
C LEU A 9 -9.77 11.54 11.63
N VAL A 10 -9.79 11.21 12.91
CA VAL A 10 -10.10 9.85 13.40
C VAL A 10 -11.51 9.45 13.01
N GLY A 11 -12.48 10.36 13.15
CA GLY A 11 -13.86 10.11 12.69
C GLY A 11 -13.94 9.85 11.18
N ALA A 12 -13.22 10.63 10.37
CA ALA A 12 -13.17 10.44 8.92
C ALA A 12 -12.53 9.11 8.54
N VAL A 13 -11.42 8.71 9.20
CA VAL A 13 -10.76 7.43 8.95
C VAL A 13 -11.64 6.25 9.35
N VAL A 14 -12.29 6.31 10.52
CA VAL A 14 -13.23 5.26 10.96
C VAL A 14 -14.41 5.15 9.99
N VAL A 15 -14.97 6.27 9.56
CA VAL A 15 -16.06 6.29 8.56
C VAL A 15 -15.55 5.71 7.23
N THR A 16 -14.34 6.05 6.80
CA THR A 16 -13.77 5.53 5.54
C THR A 16 -13.54 4.02 5.63
N VAL A 17 -13.01 3.51 6.76
CA VAL A 17 -12.82 2.07 6.99
C VAL A 17 -14.15 1.33 7.04
N LEU A 18 -15.17 1.92 7.69
CA LEU A 18 -16.52 1.35 7.72
C LEU A 18 -17.18 1.37 6.32
N LEU A 19 -17.02 2.45 5.57
CA LEU A 19 -17.54 2.54 4.19
C LEU A 19 -16.84 1.56 3.26
N ILE A 20 -15.53 1.34 3.42
CA ILE A 20 -14.76 0.34 2.67
C ILE A 20 -15.21 -1.07 3.07
N GLY A 21 -15.37 -1.35 4.37
CA GLY A 21 -15.88 -2.64 4.85
C GLY A 21 -17.27 -2.96 4.34
N VAL A 22 -18.18 -1.98 4.35
CA VAL A 22 -19.53 -2.11 3.78
C VAL A 22 -19.46 -2.23 2.25
N GLY A 23 -18.59 -1.47 1.60
CA GLY A 23 -18.35 -1.56 0.15
C GLY A 23 -17.84 -2.94 -0.25
N SER A 24 -16.85 -3.49 0.50
CA SER A 24 -16.31 -4.83 0.27
C SER A 24 -17.38 -5.92 0.42
N TYR A 25 -18.20 -5.83 1.47
CA TYR A 25 -19.30 -6.78 1.67
C TYR A 25 -20.38 -6.68 0.57
N ALA A 26 -20.78 -5.47 0.24
CA ALA A 26 -21.74 -5.20 -0.83
C ALA A 26 -21.20 -5.69 -2.18
N PHE A 27 -19.91 -5.50 -2.42
CA PHE A 27 -19.24 -5.96 -3.64
C PHE A 27 -19.14 -7.49 -3.72
N VAL A 28 -18.66 -8.16 -2.67
CA VAL A 28 -18.63 -9.65 -2.64
C VAL A 28 -20.03 -10.23 -2.81
N ARG A 29 -21.04 -9.59 -2.21
CA ARG A 29 -22.44 -9.96 -2.41
C ARG A 29 -22.90 -9.72 -3.86
N HIS A 30 -22.55 -8.57 -4.44
CA HIS A 30 -22.86 -8.27 -5.85
C HIS A 30 -22.19 -9.28 -6.80
N MET A 31 -20.90 -9.61 -6.59
CA MET A 31 -20.19 -10.62 -7.37
C MET A 31 -20.79 -12.02 -7.23
N ARG A 32 -21.21 -12.40 -6.01
CA ARG A 32 -21.95 -13.68 -5.83
C ARG A 32 -23.28 -13.69 -6.55
N VAL A 33 -23.99 -12.57 -6.56
CA VAL A 33 -25.24 -12.43 -7.32
C VAL A 33 -24.96 -12.55 -8.82
N GLN A 34 -23.95 -11.85 -9.33
CA GLN A 34 -23.54 -11.97 -10.74
C GLN A 34 -23.09 -13.39 -11.12
N GLN A 35 -22.32 -14.06 -10.24
CA GLN A 35 -21.95 -15.46 -10.46
C GLN A 35 -23.19 -16.39 -10.46
N ALA A 36 -24.15 -16.12 -9.58
CA ALA A 36 -25.41 -16.86 -9.56
C ALA A 36 -26.26 -16.58 -10.80
N GLU A 37 -26.29 -15.32 -11.27
CA GLU A 37 -26.96 -14.92 -12.51
C GLU A 37 -26.30 -15.56 -13.74
N LEU A 38 -24.96 -15.52 -13.82
CA LEU A 38 -24.19 -16.22 -14.86
C LEU A 38 -24.50 -17.73 -14.86
N LYS A 39 -24.45 -18.35 -13.67
CA LYS A 39 -24.78 -19.79 -13.54
C LYS A 39 -26.21 -20.08 -13.92
N SER A 40 -27.17 -19.22 -13.54
CA SER A 40 -28.57 -19.36 -13.93
C SER A 40 -28.80 -19.16 -15.44
N GLU A 41 -28.02 -18.23 -16.06
CA GLU A 41 -27.99 -18.09 -17.52
C GLU A 41 -27.37 -19.31 -18.21
N GLU A 42 -26.36 -19.95 -17.59
CA GLU A 42 -25.75 -21.18 -18.05
C GLU A 42 -26.75 -22.34 -18.00
N ASP A 43 -27.46 -22.51 -16.88
CA ASP A 43 -28.49 -23.53 -16.71
C ASP A 43 -29.66 -23.27 -17.68
N ARG A 44 -30.02 -22.01 -17.93
CA ARG A 44 -31.05 -21.65 -18.90
C ARG A 44 -30.61 -21.93 -20.35
N ARG A 45 -29.36 -21.59 -20.70
CA ARG A 45 -28.77 -21.91 -22.02
C ARG A 45 -28.61 -23.41 -22.22
N ALA A 46 -28.27 -24.17 -21.15
CA ALA A 46 -28.23 -25.63 -21.20
C ALA A 46 -29.64 -26.23 -21.42
N ALA A 47 -30.65 -25.68 -20.74
CA ALA A 47 -32.05 -26.10 -20.94
C ALA A 47 -32.59 -25.68 -22.32
N GLU A 48 -32.23 -24.50 -22.83
CA GLU A 48 -32.56 -24.05 -24.19
C GLU A 48 -31.84 -24.91 -25.25
N ALA A 49 -30.56 -25.29 -24.98
CA ALA A 49 -29.80 -26.20 -25.84
C ALA A 49 -30.42 -27.61 -25.85
N GLU A 50 -30.91 -28.10 -24.70
CA GLU A 50 -31.62 -29.38 -24.61
C GLU A 50 -33.01 -29.34 -25.31
N ALA A 51 -33.74 -28.23 -25.16
CA ALA A 51 -34.99 -28.00 -25.88
C ALA A 51 -34.76 -27.89 -27.40
N ASN A 52 -33.73 -27.18 -27.82
CA ASN A 52 -33.33 -27.11 -29.23
C ASN A 52 -32.86 -28.46 -29.74
N ARG A 53 -32.13 -29.27 -28.93
CA ARG A 53 -31.73 -30.62 -29.26
C ARG A 53 -32.94 -31.53 -29.47
N LYS A 54 -33.95 -31.42 -28.59
CA LYS A 54 -35.22 -32.16 -28.76
C LYS A 54 -36.00 -31.70 -30.00
N LEU A 55 -35.97 -30.39 -30.29
CA LEU A 55 -36.55 -29.82 -31.52
C LEU A 55 -35.78 -30.26 -32.78
N GLU A 56 -34.44 -30.28 -32.70
CA GLU A 56 -33.61 -30.84 -33.78
C GLU A 56 -33.83 -32.33 -33.97
N GLU A 57 -33.95 -33.11 -32.88
CA GLU A 57 -34.28 -34.52 -32.96
C GLU A 57 -35.66 -34.75 -33.57
N GLU A 58 -36.65 -33.91 -33.25
CA GLU A 58 -37.97 -33.94 -33.83
C GLU A 58 -37.97 -33.51 -35.30
N ALA A 59 -37.23 -32.43 -35.62
CA ALA A 59 -37.03 -32.03 -37.03
C ALA A 59 -36.28 -33.09 -37.82
N ASN A 60 -35.27 -33.73 -37.20
CA ASN A 60 -34.53 -34.82 -37.82
C ASN A 60 -35.37 -36.07 -38.02
N ARG A 61 -36.29 -36.43 -37.11
CA ARG A 61 -37.26 -37.52 -37.33
C ARG A 61 -38.24 -37.21 -38.47
N LYS A 62 -38.76 -36.00 -38.52
CA LYS A 62 -39.59 -35.52 -39.63
C LYS A 62 -38.82 -35.51 -40.96
N LEU A 63 -37.55 -35.15 -40.89
CA LEU A 63 -36.65 -35.19 -42.05
C LEU A 63 -36.39 -36.66 -42.49
N GLU A 64 -36.22 -37.60 -41.54
CA GLU A 64 -36.10 -39.03 -41.85
C GLU A 64 -37.35 -39.63 -42.44
N GLU A 65 -38.51 -39.19 -41.97
CA GLU A 65 -39.78 -39.60 -42.57
C GLU A 65 -39.94 -39.03 -43.99
N ALA A 66 -39.58 -37.83 -44.23
CA ALA A 66 -39.54 -37.20 -45.55
C ALA A 66 -38.54 -37.87 -46.51
N ARG A 67 -37.39 -38.37 -45.96
CA ARG A 67 -36.39 -39.11 -46.75
C ARG A 67 -36.85 -40.46 -47.28
N LYS A 68 -37.68 -41.11 -46.55
CA LYS A 68 -38.19 -42.44 -46.99
C LYS A 68 -38.97 -42.31 -48.26
N GLN A 69 -39.32 -41.13 -48.69
CA GLN A 69 -40.17 -40.93 -49.84
C GLN A 69 -39.48 -40.56 -51.16
N GLN A 70 -38.24 -40.21 -51.25
CA GLN A 70 -37.62 -39.97 -52.57
C GLN A 70 -36.09 -39.72 -52.59
N LEU A 71 -35.48 -40.06 -53.60
CA LEU A 71 -34.29 -39.80 -54.44
C LEU A 71 -33.32 -38.65 -54.00
N ALA A 72 -33.60 -37.93 -52.93
CA ALA A 72 -32.80 -36.82 -52.47
C ALA A 72 -31.75 -37.18 -51.36
N ALA A 73 -31.49 -38.49 -51.21
CA ALA A 73 -30.66 -39.01 -50.11
C ALA A 73 -29.22 -38.40 -50.03
N GLU A 74 -28.70 -37.99 -51.15
CA GLU A 74 -27.33 -37.49 -51.18
C GLU A 74 -27.24 -35.95 -50.87
N GLN A 75 -28.20 -35.20 -51.36
CA GLN A 75 -28.31 -33.79 -51.03
C GLN A 75 -28.74 -33.58 -49.55
N GLU A 76 -29.62 -34.45 -49.06
CA GLU A 76 -29.99 -34.43 -47.64
C GLU A 76 -28.85 -34.81 -46.71
N ARG A 77 -27.97 -35.75 -47.08
CA ARG A 77 -26.77 -36.07 -46.29
C ARG A 77 -25.81 -34.90 -46.21
N GLN A 78 -25.62 -34.16 -47.32
CA GLN A 78 -24.80 -32.97 -47.34
C GLN A 78 -25.42 -31.83 -46.50
N ALA A 79 -26.71 -31.64 -46.59
CA ALA A 79 -27.42 -30.63 -45.78
C ALA A 79 -27.37 -30.95 -44.28
N ARG A 80 -27.48 -32.24 -43.89
CA ARG A 80 -27.33 -32.67 -42.49
C ARG A 80 -25.91 -32.42 -41.97
N ALA A 81 -24.89 -32.82 -42.74
CA ALA A 81 -23.50 -32.62 -42.34
C ALA A 81 -23.17 -31.11 -42.19
N ALA A 82 -23.75 -30.30 -43.08
CA ALA A 82 -23.60 -28.84 -42.99
C ALA A 82 -24.31 -28.26 -41.73
N ALA A 83 -25.54 -28.74 -41.46
CA ALA A 83 -26.31 -28.28 -40.29
C ALA A 83 -25.69 -28.75 -38.95
N GLU A 84 -25.19 -29.99 -38.89
CA GLU A 84 -24.46 -30.50 -37.73
C GLU A 84 -23.13 -29.75 -37.52
N SER A 85 -22.37 -29.45 -38.60
CA SER A 85 -21.15 -28.67 -38.52
C SER A 85 -21.41 -27.23 -38.08
N GLU A 86 -22.51 -26.63 -38.55
CA GLU A 86 -22.92 -25.30 -38.16
C GLU A 86 -23.45 -25.26 -36.71
N ALA A 87 -24.24 -26.25 -36.29
CA ALA A 87 -24.72 -26.38 -34.93
C ALA A 87 -23.52 -26.58 -33.94
N LYS A 88 -22.57 -27.44 -34.33
CA LYS A 88 -21.34 -27.67 -33.59
C LYS A 88 -20.50 -26.38 -33.48
N ARG A 89 -20.34 -25.66 -34.59
CA ARG A 89 -19.63 -24.38 -34.60
C ARG A 89 -20.31 -23.33 -33.72
N LYS A 90 -21.66 -23.25 -33.79
CA LYS A 90 -22.43 -22.34 -32.92
C LYS A 90 -22.30 -22.70 -31.43
N SER A 91 -22.32 -24.02 -31.10
CA SER A 91 -22.11 -24.46 -29.72
C SER A 91 -20.69 -24.19 -29.20
N GLU A 92 -19.70 -24.36 -30.09
CA GLU A 92 -18.30 -24.03 -29.79
C GLU A 92 -18.09 -22.50 -29.62
N GLU A 93 -18.75 -21.69 -30.45
CA GLU A 93 -18.71 -20.21 -30.30
C GLU A 93 -19.35 -19.75 -28.99
N VAL A 94 -20.48 -20.32 -28.61
CA VAL A 94 -21.17 -20.02 -27.34
C VAL A 94 -20.31 -20.43 -26.15
N GLU A 95 -19.67 -21.59 -26.20
CA GLU A 95 -18.78 -22.03 -25.13
C GLU A 95 -17.52 -21.19 -25.04
N GLN A 96 -16.94 -20.79 -26.18
CA GLN A 96 -15.81 -19.84 -26.17
C GLN A 96 -16.19 -18.45 -25.61
N GLN A 97 -17.36 -17.94 -25.98
CA GLN A 97 -17.86 -16.68 -25.42
C GLN A 97 -18.09 -16.78 -23.90
N ARG A 98 -18.60 -17.92 -23.43
CA ARG A 98 -18.79 -18.21 -22.02
C ARG A 98 -17.47 -18.25 -21.25
N ILE A 99 -16.46 -18.97 -21.80
CA ILE A 99 -15.14 -19.03 -21.20
C ILE A 99 -14.49 -17.63 -21.18
N ALA A 100 -14.65 -16.85 -22.24
CA ALA A 100 -14.15 -15.49 -22.31
C ALA A 100 -14.81 -14.57 -21.28
N ALA A 101 -16.14 -14.70 -21.10
CA ALA A 101 -16.87 -13.92 -20.10
C ALA A 101 -16.47 -14.28 -18.66
N LEU A 102 -16.27 -15.58 -18.36
CA LEU A 102 -15.78 -16.03 -17.06
C LEU A 102 -14.38 -15.50 -16.76
N ARG A 103 -13.47 -15.59 -17.73
CA ARG A 103 -12.11 -15.03 -17.58
C ARG A 103 -12.12 -13.53 -17.37
N ALA A 104 -12.97 -12.81 -18.10
CA ALA A 104 -13.12 -11.37 -17.91
C ALA A 104 -13.69 -11.00 -16.52
N ALA A 105 -14.64 -11.79 -16.01
CA ALA A 105 -15.18 -11.61 -14.68
C ALA A 105 -14.14 -11.91 -13.58
N GLU A 106 -13.36 -12.99 -13.73
CA GLU A 106 -12.26 -13.33 -12.82
C GLU A 106 -11.16 -12.25 -12.82
N GLU A 107 -10.82 -11.71 -14.00
CA GLU A 107 -9.85 -10.62 -14.12
C GLU A 107 -10.35 -9.34 -13.45
N GLU A 108 -11.63 -9.01 -13.63
CA GLU A 108 -12.25 -7.84 -12.99
C GLU A 108 -12.32 -8.01 -11.47
N GLU A 109 -12.66 -9.19 -10.98
CA GLU A 109 -12.65 -9.52 -9.56
C GLU A 109 -11.23 -9.39 -8.97
N GLY A 110 -10.23 -9.91 -9.67
CA GLY A 110 -8.83 -9.75 -9.31
C GLY A 110 -8.41 -8.28 -9.20
N LYS A 111 -8.73 -7.47 -10.20
CA LYS A 111 -8.43 -6.01 -10.19
C LYS A 111 -9.14 -5.28 -9.04
N ARG A 112 -10.36 -5.66 -8.71
CA ARG A 112 -11.10 -5.07 -7.59
C ARG A 112 -10.51 -5.50 -6.26
N ALA A 113 -10.17 -6.77 -6.09
CA ALA A 113 -9.49 -7.27 -4.89
C ALA A 113 -8.15 -6.58 -4.65
N GLU A 114 -7.35 -6.36 -5.72
CA GLU A 114 -6.11 -5.57 -5.63
C GLU A 114 -6.35 -4.12 -5.24
N ALA A 115 -7.38 -3.48 -5.81
CA ALA A 115 -7.74 -2.10 -5.48
C ALA A 115 -8.19 -1.96 -4.01
N GLU A 116 -8.97 -2.91 -3.52
CA GLU A 116 -9.39 -2.99 -2.12
C GLU A 116 -8.19 -3.21 -1.18
N ALA A 117 -7.31 -4.15 -1.53
CA ALA A 117 -6.10 -4.41 -0.76
C ALA A 117 -5.21 -3.16 -0.67
N ARG A 118 -5.05 -2.43 -1.80
CA ARG A 118 -4.29 -1.17 -1.84
C ARG A 118 -4.93 -0.09 -0.96
N THR A 119 -6.25 0.03 -0.99
CA THR A 119 -6.98 1.02 -0.19
C THR A 119 -6.87 0.68 1.30
N ARG A 120 -7.02 -0.59 1.65
CA ARG A 120 -6.86 -1.08 3.02
C ARG A 120 -5.43 -0.89 3.52
N TYR A 121 -4.44 -1.17 2.68
CA TYR A 121 -3.04 -0.89 2.98
C TYR A 121 -2.82 0.59 3.31
N ALA A 122 -3.29 1.51 2.46
CA ALA A 122 -3.14 2.95 2.68
C ALA A 122 -3.81 3.41 3.98
N ALA A 123 -5.00 2.89 4.29
CA ALA A 123 -5.71 3.17 5.53
C ALA A 123 -4.93 2.69 6.77
N LEU A 124 -4.37 1.48 6.72
CA LEU A 124 -3.57 0.91 7.81
C LEU A 124 -2.29 1.71 8.05
N VAL A 125 -1.56 2.07 7.00
CA VAL A 125 -0.37 2.92 7.12
C VAL A 125 -0.73 4.29 7.71
N SER A 126 -1.83 4.90 7.26
CA SER A 126 -2.32 6.17 7.80
C SER A 126 -2.71 6.07 9.27
N GLN A 127 -3.40 5.01 9.65
CA GLN A 127 -3.80 4.75 11.04
C GLN A 127 -2.57 4.51 11.91
N GLY A 128 -1.63 3.67 11.47
CA GLY A 128 -0.37 3.42 12.16
C GLY A 128 0.45 4.70 12.38
N ASN A 129 0.51 5.58 11.37
CA ASN A 129 1.15 6.90 11.50
C ASN A 129 0.45 7.77 12.57
N THR A 130 -0.87 7.72 12.62
CA THR A 130 -1.67 8.49 13.58
C THR A 130 -1.47 7.97 15.00
N ASP A 131 -1.53 6.65 15.18
CA ASP A 131 -1.31 6.01 16.48
C ASP A 131 0.13 6.19 16.97
N SER A 132 1.11 6.13 16.06
CA SER A 132 2.52 6.40 16.38
C SER A 132 2.71 7.85 16.89
N LYS A 133 2.10 8.83 16.24
CA LYS A 133 2.12 10.24 16.67
C LYS A 133 1.42 10.46 18.02
N ALA A 134 0.40 9.67 18.30
CA ALA A 134 -0.32 9.70 19.59
C ALA A 134 0.42 8.94 20.71
N GLY A 135 1.54 8.28 20.44
CA GLY A 135 2.28 7.45 21.37
C GLY A 135 1.71 6.04 21.56
N ASN A 136 0.72 5.66 20.77
CA ASN A 136 0.07 4.34 20.81
C ASN A 136 0.88 3.31 20.00
N TYR A 137 2.15 3.12 20.32
CA TYR A 137 3.08 2.34 19.50
C TYR A 137 2.65 0.89 19.27
N ASP A 138 2.00 0.25 20.24
CA ASP A 138 1.53 -1.14 20.05
C ASP A 138 0.42 -1.25 19.01
N ARG A 139 -0.47 -0.26 18.94
CA ARG A 139 -1.49 -0.19 17.89
C ARG A 139 -0.86 0.10 16.52
N ALA A 140 0.04 1.08 16.48
CA ALA A 140 0.78 1.39 15.26
C ALA A 140 1.50 0.16 14.70
N ILE A 141 2.19 -0.60 15.56
CA ILE A 141 2.86 -1.85 15.18
C ILE A 141 1.86 -2.88 14.63
N ALA A 142 0.69 -3.02 15.24
CA ALA A 142 -0.34 -3.93 14.75
C ALA A 142 -0.86 -3.53 13.36
N ASP A 143 -1.10 -2.23 13.15
CA ASP A 143 -1.54 -1.69 11.85
C ASP A 143 -0.48 -1.91 10.77
N TYR A 144 0.79 -1.62 11.07
CA TYR A 144 1.89 -1.88 10.13
C TYR A 144 2.12 -3.37 9.87
N ASN A 145 1.91 -4.24 10.85
CA ASN A 145 1.97 -5.70 10.63
C ASN A 145 0.94 -6.13 9.59
N GLU A 146 -0.28 -5.63 9.69
CA GLU A 146 -1.33 -5.93 8.73
C GLU A 146 -1.05 -5.27 7.37
N ALA A 147 -0.50 -4.05 7.35
CA ALA A 147 -0.07 -3.39 6.13
C ALA A 147 1.03 -4.19 5.41
N ILE A 148 2.03 -4.69 6.13
CA ILE A 148 3.10 -5.55 5.60
C ILE A 148 2.54 -6.88 5.10
N ARG A 149 1.51 -7.43 5.74
CA ARG A 149 0.84 -8.64 5.26
C ARG A 149 0.13 -8.41 3.93
N LEU A 150 -0.45 -7.23 3.72
CA LEU A 150 -1.11 -6.85 2.46
C LEU A 150 -0.10 -6.53 1.36
N ASP A 151 0.99 -5.85 1.70
CA ASP A 151 2.09 -5.54 0.78
C ASP A 151 3.46 -5.81 1.44
N PRO A 152 3.98 -7.04 1.31
CA PRO A 152 5.28 -7.41 1.86
C PRO A 152 6.48 -6.72 1.19
N LYS A 153 6.25 -5.98 0.11
CA LYS A 153 7.30 -5.24 -0.61
C LYS A 153 7.29 -3.75 -0.30
N SER A 154 6.45 -3.30 0.61
CA SER A 154 6.37 -1.90 0.97
C SER A 154 7.47 -1.49 1.95
N ALA A 155 8.52 -0.84 1.46
CA ALA A 155 9.54 -0.24 2.32
C ALA A 155 8.95 0.74 3.35
N LEU A 156 7.90 1.49 2.99
CA LEU A 156 7.26 2.46 3.88
C LEU A 156 6.60 1.83 5.12
N ALA A 157 5.98 0.67 4.97
CA ALA A 157 5.36 -0.03 6.10
C ALA A 157 6.41 -0.55 7.08
N PHE A 158 7.55 -1.05 6.56
CA PHE A 158 8.69 -1.43 7.40
C PHE A 158 9.30 -0.22 8.10
N ILE A 159 9.48 0.93 7.42
CA ILE A 159 9.96 2.16 8.05
C ILE A 159 9.02 2.56 9.19
N GLY A 160 7.71 2.66 8.93
CA GLY A 160 6.74 3.05 9.95
C GLY A 160 6.73 2.13 11.16
N ARG A 161 6.87 0.80 10.97
CA ARG A 161 6.97 -0.15 12.06
C ARG A 161 8.30 -0.02 12.82
N GLY A 162 9.39 0.21 12.11
CA GLY A 162 10.70 0.51 12.66
C GLY A 162 10.69 1.75 13.54
N ASP A 163 10.01 2.81 13.09
CA ASP A 163 9.82 4.05 13.86
C ASP A 163 9.04 3.78 15.14
N ALA A 164 7.96 3.01 15.06
CA ALA A 164 7.17 2.64 16.23
C ALA A 164 8.00 1.81 17.22
N PHE A 165 8.84 0.87 16.75
CA PHE A 165 9.78 0.14 17.60
C PHE A 165 10.86 1.05 18.19
N THR A 166 11.42 1.99 17.41
CA THR A 166 12.41 2.95 17.90
C THR A 166 11.84 3.79 19.03
N ASN A 167 10.63 4.33 18.86
CA ASN A 167 9.96 5.14 19.87
C ASN A 167 9.56 4.32 21.10
N LYS A 168 9.38 3.03 20.96
CA LYS A 168 9.13 2.09 22.06
C LYS A 168 10.42 1.67 22.79
N GLY A 169 11.58 2.02 22.23
CA GLY A 169 12.89 1.64 22.75
C GLY A 169 13.38 0.26 22.29
N ASP A 170 12.67 -0.41 21.39
CA ASP A 170 13.06 -1.71 20.83
C ASP A 170 13.90 -1.52 19.56
N HIS A 171 15.12 -1.06 19.78
CA HIS A 171 16.02 -0.71 18.68
C HIS A 171 16.45 -1.92 17.84
N ASP A 172 16.44 -3.13 18.39
CA ASP A 172 16.82 -4.34 17.65
C ASP A 172 15.79 -4.70 16.60
N ARG A 173 14.49 -4.67 16.94
CA ARG A 173 13.43 -4.87 15.97
C ARG A 173 13.34 -3.71 14.97
N ALA A 174 13.56 -2.48 15.42
CA ALA A 174 13.64 -1.33 14.54
C ALA A 174 14.73 -1.49 13.47
N LEU A 175 15.94 -1.89 13.86
CA LEU A 175 17.04 -2.13 12.94
C LEU A 175 16.74 -3.24 11.93
N ALA A 176 16.04 -4.30 12.35
CA ALA A 176 15.62 -5.36 11.43
C ALA A 176 14.66 -4.81 10.36
N ASP A 177 13.70 -3.99 10.76
CA ASP A 177 12.73 -3.37 9.84
C ASP A 177 13.40 -2.37 8.88
N TYR A 178 14.27 -1.52 9.36
CA TYR A 178 15.00 -0.59 8.47
C TYR A 178 15.93 -1.32 7.51
N ASN A 179 16.55 -2.42 7.92
CA ASN A 179 17.35 -3.26 7.02
C ASN A 179 16.49 -3.83 5.90
N GLU A 180 15.28 -4.29 6.22
CA GLU A 180 14.35 -4.79 5.21
C GLU A 180 13.84 -3.65 4.30
N ALA A 181 13.54 -2.48 4.87
CA ALA A 181 13.18 -1.30 4.09
C ALA A 181 14.27 -0.89 3.09
N ILE A 182 15.54 -0.89 3.52
CA ILE A 182 16.70 -0.59 2.65
C ILE A 182 16.91 -1.70 1.62
N ARG A 183 16.67 -2.96 1.96
CA ARG A 183 16.72 -4.06 0.99
C ARG A 183 15.67 -3.90 -0.11
N LEU A 184 14.46 -3.43 0.25
CA LEU A 184 13.35 -3.20 -0.67
C LEU A 184 13.53 -1.92 -1.49
N ASP A 185 14.02 -0.84 -0.88
CA ASP A 185 14.37 0.42 -1.53
C ASP A 185 15.78 0.90 -1.10
N PRO A 186 16.83 0.50 -1.82
CA PRO A 186 18.20 0.89 -1.53
C PRO A 186 18.48 2.40 -1.72
N LYS A 187 17.50 3.17 -2.22
CA LYS A 187 17.62 4.61 -2.41
C LYS A 187 16.79 5.41 -1.41
N SER A 188 16.21 4.76 -0.43
CA SER A 188 15.41 5.42 0.61
C SER A 188 16.31 6.19 1.59
N ALA A 189 16.50 7.49 1.34
CA ALA A 189 17.20 8.38 2.28
C ALA A 189 16.57 8.35 3.69
N LEU A 190 15.24 8.17 3.75
CA LEU A 190 14.50 8.08 5.01
C LEU A 190 14.92 6.84 5.81
N ALA A 191 14.91 5.67 5.19
CA ALA A 191 15.28 4.43 5.87
C ALA A 191 16.71 4.45 6.42
N PHE A 192 17.65 5.02 5.67
CA PHE A 192 19.02 5.23 6.18
C PHE A 192 19.05 6.20 7.36
N SER A 193 18.33 7.35 7.27
CA SER A 193 18.26 8.31 8.36
C SER A 193 17.72 7.71 9.65
N ASP A 194 16.61 6.94 9.55
CA ASP A 194 15.94 6.39 10.72
C ASP A 194 16.72 5.21 11.30
N ARG A 195 17.40 4.40 10.45
CA ARG A 195 18.36 3.41 10.92
C ARG A 195 19.53 4.03 11.64
N GLY A 196 20.02 5.16 11.13
CA GLY A 196 21.05 5.96 11.79
C GLY A 196 20.63 6.43 13.19
N VAL A 197 19.38 6.87 13.37
CA VAL A 197 18.80 7.21 14.68
C VAL A 197 18.78 5.98 15.59
N ALA A 198 18.34 4.82 15.10
CA ALA A 198 18.30 3.60 15.89
C ALA A 198 19.72 3.15 16.33
N TYR A 199 20.73 3.26 15.45
CA TYR A 199 22.12 3.00 15.82
C TYR A 199 22.63 4.00 16.86
N ALA A 200 22.34 5.30 16.71
CA ALA A 200 22.74 6.32 17.67
C ALA A 200 22.13 6.06 19.06
N ASN A 201 20.86 5.66 19.13
CA ASN A 201 20.19 5.28 20.37
C ASN A 201 20.81 4.03 21.04
N LYS A 202 21.41 3.15 20.25
CA LYS A 202 22.21 2.02 20.78
C LYS A 202 23.65 2.39 21.12
N GLY A 203 24.07 3.64 20.91
CA GLY A 203 25.45 4.09 21.12
C GLY A 203 26.41 3.71 20.01
N ASP A 204 25.93 3.16 18.90
CA ASP A 204 26.77 2.79 17.74
C ASP A 204 26.90 4.00 16.80
N TYR A 205 27.69 4.95 17.24
CA TYR A 205 27.84 6.24 16.56
C TYR A 205 28.54 6.14 15.21
N ASP A 206 29.35 5.12 14.99
CA ASP A 206 30.07 4.95 13.71
C ASP A 206 29.13 4.45 12.62
N ARG A 207 28.27 3.47 12.91
CA ARG A 207 27.22 3.05 11.98
C ARG A 207 26.17 4.14 11.77
N ALA A 208 25.79 4.86 12.82
CA ALA A 208 24.88 6.00 12.71
C ALA A 208 25.44 7.08 11.75
N LEU A 209 26.73 7.41 11.87
CA LEU A 209 27.37 8.40 11.00
C LEU A 209 27.41 7.94 9.53
N ALA A 210 27.70 6.67 9.28
CA ALA A 210 27.68 6.12 7.94
C ALA A 210 26.28 6.22 7.32
N ASP A 211 25.25 5.90 8.08
CA ASP A 211 23.86 5.96 7.64
C ASP A 211 23.39 7.39 7.37
N PHE A 212 23.70 8.35 8.25
CA PHE A 212 23.36 9.76 7.98
C PHE A 212 24.10 10.32 6.76
N ASN A 213 25.34 9.93 6.53
CA ASN A 213 26.07 10.32 5.33
C ASN A 213 25.40 9.77 4.08
N GLU A 214 24.96 8.51 4.09
CA GLU A 214 24.25 7.92 2.98
C GLU A 214 22.86 8.56 2.77
N ALA A 215 22.12 8.84 3.86
CA ALA A 215 20.86 9.56 3.80
C ALA A 215 21.02 10.94 3.13
N ILE A 216 22.06 11.69 3.48
CA ILE A 216 22.37 12.99 2.88
C ILE A 216 22.80 12.84 1.41
N ARG A 217 23.60 11.83 1.08
CA ARG A 217 24.00 11.53 -0.30
C ARG A 217 22.79 11.26 -1.19
N LEU A 218 21.83 10.49 -0.68
CA LEU A 218 20.60 10.13 -1.39
C LEU A 218 19.57 11.26 -1.42
N GLY A 219 19.47 12.02 -0.32
CA GLY A 219 18.53 13.13 -0.15
C GLY A 219 19.22 14.40 0.36
N PRO A 220 19.97 15.14 -0.46
CA PRO A 220 20.79 16.29 -0.01
C PRO A 220 19.95 17.49 0.45
N LYS A 221 18.64 17.43 0.36
CA LYS A 221 17.72 18.47 0.87
C LYS A 221 17.00 18.04 2.15
N SER A 222 17.42 16.97 2.81
CA SER A 222 16.81 16.50 4.05
C SER A 222 17.33 17.27 5.26
N ALA A 223 16.60 18.29 5.70
CA ALA A 223 16.93 19.03 6.93
C ALA A 223 17.03 18.10 8.16
N HIS A 224 16.22 17.03 8.20
CA HIS A 224 16.24 16.04 9.27
C HIS A 224 17.55 15.25 9.32
N ALA A 225 18.08 14.82 8.17
CA ALA A 225 19.33 14.07 8.13
C ALA A 225 20.52 14.91 8.59
N TYR A 226 20.59 16.17 8.16
CA TYR A 226 21.61 17.10 8.65
C TYR A 226 21.46 17.35 10.15
N ARG A 227 20.25 17.65 10.65
CA ARG A 227 20.04 17.83 12.08
C ARG A 227 20.46 16.61 12.89
N ASN A 228 20.09 15.42 12.48
CA ASN A 228 20.42 14.19 13.19
C ASN A 228 21.93 13.92 13.18
N ARG A 229 22.62 14.16 12.05
CA ARG A 229 24.08 14.06 11.98
C ARG A 229 24.75 15.11 12.85
N GLY A 230 24.22 16.33 12.88
CA GLY A 230 24.69 17.39 13.79
C GLY A 230 24.59 17.00 15.25
N VAL A 231 23.47 16.40 15.69
CA VAL A 231 23.33 15.84 17.04
C VAL A 231 24.38 14.76 17.31
N LEU A 232 24.64 13.87 16.34
CA LEU A 232 25.67 12.86 16.47
C LEU A 232 27.07 13.47 16.62
N TYR A 233 27.39 14.53 15.87
CA TYR A 233 28.66 15.25 16.03
C TYR A 233 28.80 15.91 17.41
N VAL A 234 27.69 16.41 17.99
CA VAL A 234 27.72 16.90 19.39
C VAL A 234 28.12 15.77 20.34
N HIS A 235 27.54 14.58 20.21
CA HIS A 235 27.92 13.41 21.02
C HIS A 235 29.38 12.98 20.84
N LYS A 236 29.93 13.18 19.64
CA LYS A 236 31.34 12.90 19.34
C LYS A 236 32.29 14.07 19.76
N GLY A 237 31.76 15.18 20.25
CA GLY A 237 32.53 16.35 20.64
C GLY A 237 33.00 17.23 19.49
N ASP A 238 32.52 16.99 18.27
CA ASP A 238 32.86 17.73 17.06
C ASP A 238 31.89 18.91 16.85
N ASN A 239 32.13 19.96 17.63
CA ASN A 239 31.21 21.10 17.68
C ASN A 239 31.15 21.88 16.35
N ASP A 240 32.25 21.94 15.60
CA ASP A 240 32.31 22.68 14.34
C ASP A 240 31.45 22.02 13.26
N ARG A 241 31.60 20.69 13.11
CA ARG A 241 30.73 19.92 12.16
C ARG A 241 29.28 19.92 12.61
N ALA A 242 29.02 19.87 13.92
CA ALA A 242 27.65 19.95 14.44
C ALA A 242 26.98 21.30 14.08
N ILE A 243 27.70 22.44 14.29
CA ILE A 243 27.17 23.76 13.92
C ILE A 243 26.94 23.87 12.42
N ALA A 244 27.87 23.37 11.60
CA ALA A 244 27.71 23.36 10.14
C ALA A 244 26.47 22.61 9.70
N ASP A 245 26.23 21.44 10.27
CA ASP A 245 25.05 20.60 9.96
C ASP A 245 23.75 21.27 10.45
N PHE A 246 23.72 21.86 11.63
CA PHE A 246 22.54 22.61 12.09
C PHE A 246 22.28 23.85 11.22
N ASN A 247 23.32 24.54 10.74
CA ASN A 247 23.16 25.64 9.81
C ASN A 247 22.51 25.17 8.51
N GLU A 248 22.96 24.06 7.97
CA GLU A 248 22.38 23.50 6.75
C GLU A 248 20.94 23.02 6.97
N ALA A 249 20.66 22.38 8.10
CA ALA A 249 19.29 22.00 8.46
C ALA A 249 18.35 23.21 8.52
N ILE A 250 18.78 24.32 9.12
CA ILE A 250 18.02 25.57 9.20
C ILE A 250 17.89 26.23 7.83
N ARG A 251 18.94 26.19 7.00
CA ARG A 251 18.89 26.73 5.64
C ARG A 251 17.84 25.97 4.78
N LEU A 252 17.78 24.65 4.93
CA LEU A 252 16.85 23.80 4.21
C LEU A 252 15.41 23.91 4.73
N ASP A 253 15.26 24.04 6.06
CA ASP A 253 13.98 24.23 6.72
C ASP A 253 14.07 25.34 7.78
N PRO A 254 13.77 26.61 7.41
CA PRO A 254 13.82 27.75 8.32
C PRO A 254 12.79 27.69 9.48
N ASN A 255 11.87 26.73 9.46
CA ASN A 255 10.89 26.50 10.52
C ASN A 255 11.26 25.32 11.43
N ASN A 256 12.44 24.75 11.27
CA ASN A 256 12.90 23.61 12.08
C ASN A 256 13.29 24.06 13.50
N ALA A 257 12.29 24.11 14.39
CA ALA A 257 12.48 24.52 15.79
C ALA A 257 13.56 23.68 16.51
N LEU A 258 13.62 22.36 16.23
CA LEU A 258 14.62 21.49 16.84
C LEU A 258 16.05 21.80 16.38
N ALA A 259 16.26 22.18 15.11
CA ALA A 259 17.57 22.54 14.62
C ALA A 259 18.06 23.82 15.28
N PHE A 260 17.20 24.83 15.40
CA PHE A 260 17.51 26.03 16.18
C PHE A 260 17.82 25.71 17.65
N CYS A 261 17.01 24.88 18.29
CA CYS A 261 17.21 24.47 19.66
C CYS A 261 18.58 23.79 19.87
N ASN A 262 18.89 22.81 19.01
CA ASN A 262 20.12 22.05 19.11
C ASN A 262 21.34 22.94 18.88
N ARG A 263 21.32 23.81 17.86
CA ARG A 263 22.37 24.78 17.60
C ARG A 263 22.54 25.78 18.75
N GLY A 264 21.42 26.30 19.26
CA GLY A 264 21.43 27.23 20.38
C GLY A 264 22.02 26.63 21.66
N LYS A 265 21.60 25.41 22.02
CA LYS A 265 22.17 24.70 23.17
C LYS A 265 23.67 24.45 22.99
N LEU A 266 24.10 24.02 21.80
CA LEU A 266 25.50 23.77 21.52
C LEU A 266 26.32 25.07 21.64
N LYS A 267 25.86 26.17 21.02
CA LYS A 267 26.53 27.48 21.12
C LYS A 267 26.70 27.95 22.57
N LEU A 268 25.65 27.83 23.38
CA LEU A 268 25.74 28.20 24.81
C LEU A 268 26.73 27.30 25.55
N ASN A 269 26.81 26.03 25.25
CA ASN A 269 27.76 25.10 25.84
C ASN A 269 29.24 25.45 25.52
N ILE A 270 29.47 26.06 24.36
CA ILE A 270 30.81 26.55 23.99
C ILE A 270 31.03 28.06 24.30
N ASN A 271 30.20 28.62 25.19
CA ASN A 271 30.22 30.02 25.63
C ASN A 271 29.94 31.05 24.51
N ASP A 272 29.24 30.67 23.44
CA ASP A 272 28.73 31.58 22.41
C ASP A 272 27.33 32.08 22.80
N ALA A 273 27.24 33.34 23.25
CA ALA A 273 25.99 33.95 23.68
C ALA A 273 24.94 34.09 22.56
N SER A 274 25.33 33.99 21.29
CA SER A 274 24.38 33.99 20.14
C SER A 274 23.42 32.80 20.17
N GLY A 275 23.71 31.76 20.95
CA GLY A 275 22.82 30.63 21.21
C GLY A 275 21.48 31.05 21.82
N ASN A 276 21.43 32.17 22.61
CA ASN A 276 20.18 32.67 23.15
C ASN A 276 19.17 33.07 22.07
N ALA A 277 19.64 33.66 20.97
CA ALA A 277 18.79 34.04 19.84
C ALA A 277 18.22 32.78 19.15
N ASP A 278 19.00 31.72 18.99
CA ASP A 278 18.57 30.45 18.45
C ASP A 278 17.49 29.79 19.35
N ILE A 279 17.70 29.79 20.67
CA ILE A 279 16.71 29.28 21.64
C ILE A 279 15.40 30.09 21.58
N ALA A 280 15.50 31.42 21.52
CA ALA A 280 14.32 32.28 21.40
C ALA A 280 13.56 31.99 20.10
N LYS A 281 14.28 31.81 18.98
CA LYS A 281 13.68 31.44 17.71
C LYS A 281 13.03 30.07 17.75
N ALA A 282 13.68 29.07 18.35
CA ALA A 282 13.11 27.73 18.52
C ALA A 282 11.78 27.78 19.28
N ARG A 283 11.73 28.50 20.40
CA ARG A 283 10.50 28.65 21.21
C ARG A 283 9.40 29.45 20.50
N GLN A 284 9.77 30.42 19.66
CA GLN A 284 8.82 31.13 18.81
C GLN A 284 8.15 30.20 17.79
N LEU A 285 8.93 29.27 17.20
CA LEU A 285 8.47 28.32 16.23
C LEU A 285 7.64 27.20 16.89
N ASP A 286 8.10 26.70 18.01
CA ASP A 286 7.42 25.67 18.80
C ASP A 286 7.70 25.88 20.30
N PRO A 287 6.71 26.33 21.08
CA PRO A 287 6.86 26.57 22.52
C PRO A 287 7.15 25.31 23.35
N SER A 288 6.97 24.13 22.78
CA SER A 288 7.22 22.86 23.47
C SER A 288 8.69 22.44 23.45
N VAL A 289 9.48 22.96 22.51
CA VAL A 289 10.90 22.63 22.38
C VAL A 289 11.78 23.56 23.23
N CYS A 290 12.97 23.12 23.60
CA CYS A 290 13.93 23.89 24.37
C CYS A 290 13.40 24.36 25.77
N ARG A 291 12.58 23.57 26.40
CA ARG A 291 12.18 23.80 27.80
C ARG A 291 13.33 23.56 28.75
#